data_4474fae830c16a014e14f85b389507c2
#
_entry.id   4474fae830c16a014e14f85b389507c2
#
_cell.length_a   1.000
_cell.length_b   1.000
_cell.length_c   1.000
_cell.angle_alpha   90.00
_cell.angle_beta   90.00
_cell.angle_gamma   90.00
#
_symmetry.space_group_name_H-M   'P 1'
#
loop_
_entity.id
_entity.type
_entity.pdbx_description
1 polymer ?
#
loop_
_entity_poly.entity_id
_entity_poly.type
_entity_poly.pdbx_seq_one_letter_code
_entity_poly.pdbx_strand_id
1 'polypeptide(L)'
;MNLKTLQSLVLILFLYSCGGGSGGGGDLPQLDINYPPTISGEISDIRVGETLSFTPTSFDSNGDNLTFSISEKPDWLTFNTSTGSLSGEAPETALGDNYSLTIVVSDGQSQSSLGPLSFSVIPPIFFISLELNDMDQYRDMDFELKGCFEDQDTSECSELEELITIKENGVYSFASGIKTGNSFEIKIERDPARQECSLESSEGVIAAEDVIIQVNCLQDESAELFSLNKMHKIRLTMTHDEWQRFVLDTERANYKTGDANGNVTEWNTWTHSEVYRQVDFEYLDESENVIGKLEKVGFKMKGNSSRQWPEEYNDENGNWNPRPRRFSFSLKFDEKFDEDEGVYSCIDSSGEPAAVEGHPCWSRVGKDLEEVPENDDREFMGLEKIFFRYNRDDPSYQRELLAHDILNSIGVPLSRVAHANVELQIVGEGDYFGKPLPISYNMGVFQMVEQVDKPFLKRFFGKNGFLFKIGGGDLAGSTEINPLCVFYDCLLYTSPSPRD
;
A
#
# COMPACT_ATOMS: atom_id res chain seq x y z
N MET A 1 16.12 -20.37 -18.91
CA MET A 1 17.01 -20.40 -20.09
C MET A 1 17.36 -21.86 -20.37
N ASN A 2 16.56 -22.51 -21.21
CA ASN A 2 16.88 -23.85 -21.70
C ASN A 2 16.47 -23.94 -23.15
N LEU A 3 17.52 -23.91 -23.98
CA LEU A 3 17.47 -24.14 -25.42
C LEU A 3 17.19 -25.63 -25.65
N LYS A 4 16.08 -25.97 -26.29
CA LYS A 4 15.94 -27.28 -26.94
C LYS A 4 15.96 -27.09 -28.45
N THR A 5 16.98 -27.63 -29.00
CA THR A 5 17.42 -27.76 -30.38
C THR A 5 16.32 -28.27 -31.30
N LEU A 6 16.04 -27.47 -32.34
CA LEU A 6 15.35 -27.91 -33.55
C LEU A 6 16.30 -28.77 -34.40
N GLN A 7 16.01 -30.06 -34.56
CA GLN A 7 16.64 -30.87 -35.60
C GLN A 7 15.76 -30.82 -36.84
N SER A 8 16.21 -30.03 -37.83
CA SER A 8 15.68 -30.09 -39.19
C SER A 8 16.26 -31.30 -39.90
N LEU A 9 15.39 -32.22 -40.28
CA LEU A 9 15.74 -33.32 -41.14
C LEU A 9 15.70 -32.82 -42.58
N VAL A 10 16.88 -32.59 -43.19
CA VAL A 10 17.04 -32.28 -44.63
C VAL A 10 17.03 -33.60 -45.38
N LEU A 11 15.97 -33.89 -46.11
CA LEU A 11 15.89 -34.99 -47.04
C LEU A 11 16.55 -34.58 -48.38
N ILE A 12 17.77 -35.11 -48.61
CA ILE A 12 18.49 -34.89 -49.87
C ILE A 12 17.99 -35.92 -50.91
N LEU A 13 17.22 -35.44 -51.93
CA LEU A 13 16.90 -36.21 -53.09
C LEU A 13 18.11 -36.29 -54.06
N PHE A 14 18.68 -37.44 -54.22
CA PHE A 14 19.60 -37.70 -55.29
C PHE A 14 18.84 -37.93 -56.59
N LEU A 15 18.92 -36.98 -57.54
CA LEU A 15 18.53 -37.18 -58.91
C LEU A 15 19.63 -37.91 -59.65
N TYR A 16 19.43 -39.17 -59.96
CA TYR A 16 20.23 -39.85 -60.97
C TYR A 16 19.67 -39.50 -62.37
N SER A 17 20.43 -38.74 -63.10
CA SER A 17 20.24 -38.53 -64.53
C SER A 17 20.85 -39.72 -65.27
N CYS A 18 20.03 -40.50 -65.98
CA CYS A 18 20.51 -41.44 -66.94
C CYS A 18 20.01 -41.02 -68.33
N GLY A 19 20.94 -40.74 -69.17
CA GLY A 19 20.66 -40.20 -70.53
C GLY A 19 20.28 -41.25 -71.55
N GLY A 20 19.49 -40.79 -72.45
CA GLY A 20 19.44 -41.06 -73.89
C GLY A 20 19.14 -42.45 -74.40
N GLY A 21 18.00 -42.57 -75.02
CA GLY A 21 17.64 -43.65 -75.95
C GLY A 21 16.27 -43.41 -76.55
N SER A 22 16.26 -42.86 -77.79
CA SER A 22 15.03 -42.70 -78.58
C SER A 22 14.55 -44.07 -79.04
N GLY A 23 13.25 -44.34 -78.88
CA GLY A 23 12.61 -45.53 -79.47
C GLY A 23 11.13 -45.62 -79.10
N GLY A 24 10.26 -45.36 -80.07
CA GLY A 24 9.01 -45.97 -80.30
C GLY A 24 7.85 -45.85 -79.31
N GLY A 25 6.86 -45.08 -79.67
CA GLY A 25 5.62 -44.94 -78.93
C GLY A 25 4.86 -46.24 -78.69
N GLY A 26 4.41 -46.39 -77.57
CA GLY A 26 3.36 -47.22 -77.05
C GLY A 26 2.94 -46.56 -75.74
N ASP A 27 1.82 -45.88 -75.76
CA ASP A 27 1.19 -45.47 -74.48
C ASP A 27 0.91 -46.70 -73.64
N LEU A 28 1.80 -46.97 -72.68
CA LEU A 28 1.44 -47.85 -71.60
C LEU A 28 0.36 -47.16 -70.80
N PRO A 29 -0.74 -47.83 -70.47
CA PRO A 29 -1.73 -47.24 -69.58
C PRO A 29 -0.99 -46.80 -68.27
N GLN A 30 -1.02 -45.56 -68.05
CA GLN A 30 -0.57 -45.00 -66.75
C GLN A 30 -1.47 -45.66 -65.72
N LEU A 31 -0.92 -46.59 -64.94
CA LEU A 31 -1.61 -47.10 -63.76
C LEU A 31 -1.80 -45.95 -62.81
N ASP A 32 -3.03 -45.42 -62.74
CA ASP A 32 -3.42 -44.47 -61.68
C ASP A 32 -3.38 -45.25 -60.38
N ILE A 33 -2.23 -45.14 -59.69
CA ILE A 33 -2.05 -45.72 -58.38
C ILE A 33 -2.75 -44.81 -57.39
N ASN A 34 -3.85 -45.28 -56.82
CA ASN A 34 -4.51 -44.60 -55.70
C ASN A 34 -3.73 -44.78 -54.41
N TYR A 35 -3.42 -43.68 -53.73
CA TYR A 35 -2.83 -43.66 -52.39
C TYR A 35 -3.90 -43.33 -51.38
N PRO A 36 -4.05 -44.12 -50.30
CA PRO A 36 -5.04 -43.83 -49.26
C PRO A 36 -4.86 -42.43 -48.66
N PRO A 37 -5.94 -41.72 -48.38
CA PRO A 37 -5.87 -40.42 -47.69
C PRO A 37 -5.27 -40.55 -46.32
N THR A 38 -4.66 -39.50 -45.83
CA THR A 38 -4.15 -39.40 -44.44
C THR A 38 -5.07 -38.54 -43.61
N ILE A 39 -5.17 -38.83 -42.32
CA ILE A 39 -5.97 -38.07 -41.34
C ILE A 39 -5.28 -38.04 -39.97
N SER A 40 -5.31 -36.88 -39.30
CA SER A 40 -4.71 -36.67 -37.96
C SER A 40 -5.47 -35.62 -37.18
N GLY A 41 -5.33 -35.64 -35.86
CA GLY A 41 -5.90 -34.70 -34.89
C GLY A 41 -6.07 -35.31 -33.53
N GLU A 42 -6.35 -34.48 -32.51
CA GLU A 42 -6.60 -34.84 -31.15
C GLU A 42 -7.76 -34.05 -30.59
N ILE A 43 -8.53 -34.58 -29.69
CA ILE A 43 -9.61 -33.91 -28.96
C ILE A 43 -9.24 -33.97 -27.47
N SER A 44 -9.36 -32.83 -26.78
CA SER A 44 -9.20 -32.74 -25.33
C SER A 44 -10.53 -32.84 -24.62
N ASP A 45 -10.49 -33.09 -23.30
CA ASP A 45 -11.66 -33.01 -22.45
C ASP A 45 -12.34 -31.63 -22.59
N ILE A 46 -13.64 -31.60 -22.40
CA ILE A 46 -14.47 -30.40 -22.56
C ILE A 46 -15.31 -30.17 -21.31
N ARG A 47 -15.50 -28.92 -20.95
CA ARG A 47 -16.35 -28.58 -19.81
C ARG A 47 -17.80 -28.43 -20.21
N VAL A 48 -18.69 -28.74 -19.26
CA VAL A 48 -20.12 -28.42 -19.42
C VAL A 48 -20.28 -26.94 -19.76
N GLY A 49 -21.10 -26.64 -20.78
CA GLY A 49 -21.34 -25.28 -21.29
C GLY A 49 -20.31 -24.78 -22.32
N GLU A 50 -19.20 -25.48 -22.49
CA GLU A 50 -18.23 -25.13 -23.54
C GLU A 50 -18.62 -25.72 -24.90
N THR A 51 -18.17 -25.08 -25.96
CA THR A 51 -18.38 -25.56 -27.35
C THR A 51 -17.16 -26.30 -27.83
N LEU A 52 -17.28 -27.60 -28.04
CA LEU A 52 -16.30 -28.38 -28.76
C LEU A 52 -16.28 -27.94 -30.24
N SER A 53 -15.10 -27.62 -30.74
CA SER A 53 -14.85 -27.31 -32.15
C SER A 53 -13.57 -28.02 -32.59
N PHE A 54 -13.73 -29.09 -33.34
CA PHE A 54 -12.62 -29.91 -33.84
C PHE A 54 -12.72 -30.07 -35.36
N THR A 55 -11.62 -29.95 -36.06
CA THR A 55 -11.52 -30.27 -37.50
C THR A 55 -10.23 -31.07 -37.71
N PRO A 56 -10.31 -32.31 -38.18
CA PRO A 56 -9.13 -33.11 -38.48
C PRO A 56 -8.32 -32.51 -39.64
N THR A 57 -7.01 -32.70 -39.58
CA THR A 57 -6.15 -32.43 -40.73
C THR A 57 -6.15 -33.66 -41.62
N SER A 58 -6.52 -33.48 -42.87
CA SER A 58 -6.55 -34.57 -43.86
C SER A 58 -5.85 -34.15 -45.14
N PHE A 59 -5.23 -35.12 -45.81
CA PHE A 59 -4.53 -34.92 -47.06
C PHE A 59 -4.62 -36.17 -47.94
N ASP A 60 -4.88 -35.96 -49.21
CA ASP A 60 -4.82 -36.97 -50.24
C ASP A 60 -3.73 -36.67 -51.25
N SER A 61 -2.89 -37.66 -51.56
CA SER A 61 -1.74 -37.49 -52.46
C SER A 61 -2.14 -37.43 -53.93
N ASN A 62 -3.28 -37.95 -54.29
CA ASN A 62 -3.82 -37.92 -55.65
C ASN A 62 -4.66 -36.68 -55.92
N GLY A 63 -5.06 -35.97 -54.81
CA GLY A 63 -5.91 -34.79 -54.90
C GLY A 63 -7.38 -35.13 -55.05
N ASP A 64 -7.80 -36.33 -54.67
CA ASP A 64 -9.16 -36.77 -54.73
C ASP A 64 -10.08 -36.09 -53.73
N ASN A 65 -11.38 -36.05 -54.04
CA ASN A 65 -12.36 -35.45 -53.11
C ASN A 65 -12.57 -36.39 -51.90
N LEU A 66 -12.33 -35.81 -50.73
CA LEU A 66 -12.47 -36.52 -49.48
C LEU A 66 -13.90 -36.44 -48.92
N THR A 67 -14.37 -37.55 -48.41
CA THR A 67 -15.62 -37.65 -47.66
C THR A 67 -15.36 -38.27 -46.29
N PHE A 68 -16.13 -37.83 -45.30
CA PHE A 68 -15.90 -38.24 -43.91
C PHE A 68 -17.13 -38.91 -43.34
N SER A 69 -16.88 -39.90 -42.45
CA SER A 69 -17.89 -40.53 -41.65
C SER A 69 -17.40 -40.66 -40.22
N ILE A 70 -18.32 -40.81 -39.28
CA ILE A 70 -18.01 -40.92 -37.83
C ILE A 70 -18.87 -42.04 -37.24
N SER A 71 -18.30 -42.73 -36.25
CA SER A 71 -19.00 -43.69 -35.42
C SER A 71 -19.07 -43.21 -33.96
N GLU A 72 -20.13 -43.62 -33.28
CA GLU A 72 -20.31 -43.39 -31.79
C GLU A 72 -20.35 -41.94 -31.37
N LYS A 73 -20.83 -41.05 -32.26
CA LYS A 73 -20.97 -39.62 -31.99
C LYS A 73 -22.08 -39.36 -30.96
N PRO A 74 -21.81 -38.58 -29.88
CA PRO A 74 -22.88 -38.13 -28.99
C PRO A 74 -23.93 -37.26 -29.73
N ASP A 75 -25.17 -37.29 -29.20
CA ASP A 75 -26.28 -36.57 -29.84
C ASP A 75 -26.10 -35.04 -29.87
N TRP A 76 -25.40 -34.50 -28.89
CA TRP A 76 -25.15 -33.07 -28.78
C TRP A 76 -24.07 -32.54 -29.76
N LEU A 77 -23.28 -33.42 -30.41
CA LEU A 77 -22.32 -33.01 -31.43
C LEU A 77 -22.96 -33.09 -32.83
N THR A 78 -22.63 -32.15 -33.66
CA THR A 78 -22.88 -32.14 -35.10
C THR A 78 -21.63 -32.56 -35.84
N PHE A 79 -21.78 -33.24 -36.99
CA PHE A 79 -20.67 -33.73 -37.79
C PHE A 79 -20.84 -33.29 -39.25
N ASN A 80 -19.80 -32.72 -39.85
CA ASN A 80 -19.79 -32.34 -41.25
C ASN A 80 -19.09 -33.40 -42.11
N THR A 81 -19.84 -34.07 -42.96
CA THR A 81 -19.32 -35.16 -43.80
C THR A 81 -18.39 -34.68 -44.94
N SER A 82 -18.30 -33.38 -45.23
CA SER A 82 -17.41 -32.84 -46.26
C SER A 82 -16.06 -32.37 -45.71
N THR A 83 -15.99 -32.04 -44.39
CA THR A 83 -14.78 -31.50 -43.77
C THR A 83 -14.26 -32.38 -42.62
N GLY A 84 -15.07 -33.31 -42.12
CA GLY A 84 -14.78 -34.10 -40.94
C GLY A 84 -14.90 -33.32 -39.63
N SER A 85 -15.41 -32.08 -39.67
CA SER A 85 -15.48 -31.24 -38.46
C SER A 85 -16.61 -31.67 -37.52
N LEU A 86 -16.31 -31.57 -36.21
CA LEU A 86 -17.24 -31.79 -35.10
C LEU A 86 -17.46 -30.46 -34.36
N SER A 87 -18.71 -30.19 -34.00
CA SER A 87 -19.07 -28.99 -33.25
C SER A 87 -20.33 -29.24 -32.42
N GLY A 88 -20.35 -28.74 -31.17
CA GLY A 88 -21.51 -28.78 -30.29
C GLY A 88 -21.14 -28.31 -28.87
N GLU A 89 -22.14 -27.82 -28.15
CA GLU A 89 -22.02 -27.42 -26.75
C GLU A 89 -22.25 -28.63 -25.83
N ALA A 90 -21.36 -28.85 -24.88
CA ALA A 90 -21.45 -29.95 -23.92
C ALA A 90 -22.57 -29.67 -22.92
N PRO A 91 -23.68 -30.44 -22.94
CA PRO A 91 -24.79 -30.20 -22.02
C PRO A 91 -24.47 -30.72 -20.60
N GLU A 92 -25.14 -30.18 -19.59
CA GLU A 92 -25.02 -30.60 -18.20
C GLU A 92 -25.35 -32.09 -18.03
N THR A 93 -26.28 -32.64 -18.85
CA THR A 93 -26.66 -34.04 -18.85
C THR A 93 -25.56 -35.01 -19.27
N ALA A 94 -24.49 -34.52 -19.88
CA ALA A 94 -23.32 -35.30 -20.30
C ALA A 94 -22.18 -35.25 -19.26
N LEU A 95 -22.35 -34.57 -18.14
CA LEU A 95 -21.31 -34.44 -17.10
C LEU A 95 -20.88 -35.84 -16.59
N GLY A 96 -19.58 -36.10 -16.67
CA GLY A 96 -18.97 -37.36 -16.26
C GLY A 96 -18.98 -38.46 -17.35
N ASP A 97 -19.62 -38.19 -18.51
CA ASP A 97 -19.58 -39.11 -19.63
C ASP A 97 -18.21 -39.15 -20.30
N ASN A 98 -17.82 -40.33 -20.75
CA ASN A 98 -16.58 -40.53 -21.50
C ASN A 98 -16.95 -40.99 -22.92
N TYR A 99 -16.43 -40.33 -23.89
CA TYR A 99 -16.69 -40.60 -25.31
C TYR A 99 -15.42 -41.14 -25.99
N SER A 100 -15.64 -41.99 -26.99
CA SER A 100 -14.56 -42.54 -27.82
C SER A 100 -15.06 -42.61 -29.25
N LEU A 101 -14.55 -41.74 -30.12
CA LEU A 101 -14.99 -41.58 -31.48
C LEU A 101 -13.97 -42.12 -32.46
N THR A 102 -14.43 -42.50 -33.66
CA THR A 102 -13.54 -42.79 -34.78
C THR A 102 -14.06 -42.04 -36.03
N ILE A 103 -13.20 -41.24 -36.62
CA ILE A 103 -13.48 -40.55 -37.88
C ILE A 103 -12.78 -41.33 -39.01
N VAL A 104 -13.51 -41.64 -40.04
CA VAL A 104 -12.99 -42.28 -41.24
C VAL A 104 -13.06 -41.30 -42.39
N VAL A 105 -11.95 -41.13 -43.14
CA VAL A 105 -11.85 -40.38 -44.37
C VAL A 105 -11.72 -41.32 -45.54
N SER A 106 -12.42 -41.04 -46.63
CA SER A 106 -12.40 -41.83 -47.84
C SER A 106 -12.23 -40.93 -49.08
N ASP A 107 -11.43 -41.37 -50.02
CA ASP A 107 -11.24 -40.80 -51.37
C ASP A 107 -12.19 -41.43 -52.40
N GLY A 108 -13.07 -42.37 -52.00
CA GLY A 108 -13.97 -43.11 -52.85
C GLY A 108 -13.42 -44.48 -53.32
N GLN A 109 -12.13 -44.74 -53.17
CA GLN A 109 -11.45 -46.03 -53.49
C GLN A 109 -10.81 -46.66 -52.28
N SER A 110 -10.24 -45.86 -51.42
CA SER A 110 -9.51 -46.22 -50.17
C SER A 110 -10.06 -45.43 -48.99
N GLN A 111 -9.67 -45.87 -47.80
CA GLN A 111 -10.04 -45.13 -46.58
C GLN A 111 -8.94 -45.21 -45.52
N SER A 112 -8.91 -44.20 -44.63
CA SER A 112 -8.08 -44.14 -43.44
C SER A 112 -8.93 -43.73 -42.26
N SER A 113 -8.49 -44.09 -41.05
CA SER A 113 -9.23 -43.82 -39.79
C SER A 113 -8.36 -43.02 -38.82
N LEU A 114 -9.01 -42.13 -38.09
CA LEU A 114 -8.48 -41.38 -36.97
C LEU A 114 -9.26 -41.81 -35.72
N GLY A 115 -8.59 -42.39 -34.76
CA GLY A 115 -9.21 -42.82 -33.51
C GLY A 115 -8.55 -44.07 -32.89
N PRO A 116 -8.97 -44.44 -31.67
CA PRO A 116 -10.03 -43.78 -30.92
C PRO A 116 -9.66 -42.37 -30.48
N LEU A 117 -10.52 -41.40 -30.74
CA LEU A 117 -10.44 -40.05 -30.15
C LEU A 117 -11.26 -40.05 -28.88
N SER A 118 -10.59 -40.04 -27.76
CA SER A 118 -11.22 -40.10 -26.43
C SER A 118 -11.21 -38.76 -25.74
N PHE A 119 -12.35 -38.39 -25.15
CA PHE A 119 -12.50 -37.19 -24.34
C PHE A 119 -13.61 -37.38 -23.31
N SER A 120 -13.55 -36.62 -22.22
CA SER A 120 -14.54 -36.61 -21.14
C SER A 120 -15.25 -35.28 -21.07
N VAL A 121 -16.49 -35.29 -20.60
CA VAL A 121 -17.19 -34.06 -20.20
C VAL A 121 -16.96 -33.83 -18.71
N ILE A 122 -16.24 -32.78 -18.39
CA ILE A 122 -15.80 -32.45 -17.03
C ILE A 122 -16.59 -31.27 -16.43
N PRO A 123 -16.60 -31.11 -15.09
CA PRO A 123 -17.33 -30.05 -14.44
C PRO A 123 -16.92 -28.65 -14.93
N PRO A 124 -17.84 -27.70 -14.95
CA PRO A 124 -17.49 -26.29 -15.18
C PRO A 124 -16.63 -25.77 -14.04
N ILE A 125 -15.80 -24.79 -14.34
CA ILE A 125 -15.03 -24.02 -13.37
C ILE A 125 -15.52 -22.59 -13.33
N PHE A 126 -15.38 -21.98 -12.16
CA PHE A 126 -15.75 -20.61 -11.91
C PHE A 126 -14.59 -19.88 -11.26
N PHE A 127 -14.51 -18.60 -11.52
CA PHE A 127 -13.42 -17.76 -11.04
C PHE A 127 -13.86 -16.93 -9.84
N ILE A 128 -12.89 -16.63 -8.99
CA ILE A 128 -13.06 -15.70 -7.88
C ILE A 128 -12.40 -14.38 -8.28
N SER A 129 -13.11 -13.32 -8.08
CA SER A 129 -12.63 -11.95 -8.30
C SER A 129 -12.74 -11.13 -7.03
N LEU A 130 -11.81 -10.23 -6.84
CA LEU A 130 -11.80 -9.24 -5.78
C LEU A 130 -12.16 -7.89 -6.38
N GLU A 131 -13.10 -7.18 -5.79
CA GLU A 131 -13.43 -5.80 -6.16
C GLU A 131 -12.98 -4.84 -5.06
N LEU A 132 -11.98 -4.02 -5.37
CA LEU A 132 -11.37 -3.04 -4.48
C LEU A 132 -11.82 -1.64 -4.89
N ASN A 133 -12.37 -0.87 -3.97
CA ASN A 133 -12.90 0.46 -4.25
C ASN A 133 -12.16 1.60 -3.54
N ASP A 134 -11.68 1.42 -2.32
CA ASP A 134 -11.17 2.49 -1.46
C ASP A 134 -9.73 2.26 -0.98
N MET A 135 -8.93 1.54 -1.78
CA MET A 135 -7.52 1.33 -1.49
C MET A 135 -6.72 2.62 -1.74
N ASP A 136 -5.89 3.00 -0.77
CA ASP A 136 -4.92 4.09 -0.90
C ASP A 136 -3.69 3.60 -1.70
N GLN A 137 -3.23 4.38 -2.67
CA GLN A 137 -2.23 4.02 -3.68
C GLN A 137 -0.79 3.88 -3.17
N TYR A 138 -0.56 3.90 -1.86
CA TYR A 138 0.81 3.92 -1.34
C TYR A 138 1.47 2.56 -1.14
N ARG A 139 0.75 1.48 -1.27
CA ARG A 139 1.29 0.13 -1.11
C ARG A 139 0.44 -0.92 -1.79
N ASP A 140 1.11 -1.90 -2.35
CA ASP A 140 0.48 -3.09 -2.90
C ASP A 140 -0.18 -3.92 -1.80
N MET A 141 -1.35 -4.49 -2.08
CA MET A 141 -1.99 -5.52 -1.28
C MET A 141 -1.67 -6.90 -1.83
N ASP A 142 -1.44 -7.85 -0.95
CA ASP A 142 -1.29 -9.25 -1.33
C ASP A 142 -2.45 -10.06 -0.79
N PHE A 143 -3.00 -10.88 -1.67
CA PHE A 143 -4.07 -11.82 -1.34
C PHE A 143 -3.63 -13.24 -1.65
N GLU A 144 -4.00 -14.15 -0.78
CA GLU A 144 -3.83 -15.59 -0.96
C GLU A 144 -5.20 -16.25 -1.13
N LEU A 145 -5.36 -17.00 -2.22
CA LEU A 145 -6.50 -17.87 -2.44
C LEU A 145 -6.09 -19.31 -2.17
N LYS A 146 -6.81 -19.97 -1.29
CA LYS A 146 -6.71 -21.41 -1.03
C LYS A 146 -7.96 -22.10 -1.53
N GLY A 147 -7.79 -23.25 -2.20
CA GLY A 147 -8.94 -24.00 -2.70
C GLY A 147 -8.55 -25.20 -3.54
N CYS A 148 -9.57 -25.93 -3.96
CA CYS A 148 -9.43 -27.02 -4.91
C CYS A 148 -9.48 -26.49 -6.34
N PHE A 149 -8.32 -26.26 -6.92
CA PHE A 149 -8.22 -25.81 -8.30
C PHE A 149 -8.50 -26.94 -9.30
N GLU A 150 -8.50 -26.58 -10.57
CA GLU A 150 -9.00 -27.32 -11.71
C GLU A 150 -8.53 -28.80 -11.83
N ASP A 151 -7.26 -29.06 -11.54
CA ASP A 151 -6.60 -30.33 -11.89
C ASP A 151 -6.41 -31.32 -10.74
N GLN A 152 -7.06 -31.08 -9.59
CA GLN A 152 -6.76 -31.85 -8.38
C GLN A 152 -7.90 -32.74 -7.94
N ASP A 153 -7.53 -33.94 -7.46
CA ASP A 153 -8.45 -34.86 -6.84
C ASP A 153 -8.86 -34.36 -5.44
N THR A 154 -10.13 -34.43 -5.10
CA THR A 154 -10.74 -33.85 -3.89
C THR A 154 -10.12 -34.27 -2.55
N SER A 155 -9.26 -35.31 -2.54
CA SER A 155 -8.56 -35.77 -1.34
C SER A 155 -7.27 -34.99 -1.00
N GLU A 156 -6.75 -34.19 -1.91
CA GLU A 156 -5.47 -33.46 -1.75
C GLU A 156 -5.60 -31.91 -1.84
N CYS A 157 -6.81 -31.42 -1.82
CA CYS A 157 -7.12 -30.01 -2.08
C CYS A 157 -6.67 -28.97 -1.03
N SER A 158 -6.09 -29.38 0.09
CA SER A 158 -5.83 -28.48 1.22
C SER A 158 -4.52 -27.67 1.14
N GLU A 159 -3.73 -27.83 0.07
CA GLU A 159 -2.38 -27.25 0.01
C GLU A 159 -2.10 -26.35 -1.20
N LEU A 160 -3.11 -26.04 -2.02
CA LEU A 160 -2.88 -25.17 -3.16
C LEU A 160 -3.22 -23.74 -2.85
N GLU A 161 -2.25 -22.87 -3.11
CA GLU A 161 -2.28 -21.45 -2.85
C GLU A 161 -1.99 -20.69 -4.14
N GLU A 162 -2.83 -19.71 -4.45
CA GLU A 162 -2.54 -18.72 -5.48
C GLU A 162 -2.41 -17.35 -4.84
N LEU A 163 -1.32 -16.64 -5.15
CA LEU A 163 -1.05 -15.29 -4.67
C LEU A 163 -1.28 -14.27 -5.78
N ILE A 164 -1.97 -13.19 -5.43
CA ILE A 164 -2.16 -12.04 -6.30
C ILE A 164 -1.74 -10.76 -5.57
N THR A 165 -1.00 -9.89 -6.27
CA THR A 165 -0.64 -8.56 -5.79
C THR A 165 -1.42 -7.50 -6.55
N ILE A 166 -2.17 -6.67 -5.82
CA ILE A 166 -3.02 -5.61 -6.38
C ILE A 166 -2.44 -4.25 -5.99
N LYS A 167 -2.39 -3.31 -6.97
CA LYS A 167 -1.73 -2.01 -6.84
C LYS A 167 -2.66 -0.81 -6.90
N GLU A 168 -3.86 -0.99 -7.39
CA GLU A 168 -4.86 0.07 -7.59
C GLU A 168 -6.28 -0.47 -7.42
N ASN A 169 -7.25 0.42 -7.29
CA ASN A 169 -8.64 0.03 -7.23
C ASN A 169 -9.10 -0.60 -8.55
N GLY A 170 -10.03 -1.55 -8.47
CA GLY A 170 -10.56 -2.26 -9.64
C GLY A 170 -11.05 -3.66 -9.31
N VAL A 171 -11.36 -4.41 -10.35
CA VAL A 171 -11.76 -5.83 -10.25
C VAL A 171 -10.63 -6.71 -10.75
N TYR A 172 -10.24 -7.68 -9.94
CA TYR A 172 -9.09 -8.57 -10.19
C TYR A 172 -9.49 -10.01 -9.97
N SER A 173 -9.33 -10.84 -10.99
CA SER A 173 -9.65 -12.27 -10.92
C SER A 173 -8.39 -13.08 -10.63
N PHE A 174 -8.54 -14.09 -9.78
CA PHE A 174 -7.55 -15.16 -9.68
C PHE A 174 -7.52 -15.95 -10.99
N ALA A 175 -6.33 -16.43 -11.36
CA ALA A 175 -6.16 -17.15 -12.63
C ALA A 175 -6.69 -18.60 -12.55
N SER A 176 -6.69 -19.19 -11.35
CA SER A 176 -7.14 -20.54 -11.13
C SER A 176 -8.64 -20.62 -10.93
N GLY A 177 -9.30 -21.43 -11.75
CA GLY A 177 -10.72 -21.71 -11.62
C GLY A 177 -10.98 -22.81 -10.59
N ILE A 178 -12.11 -22.73 -9.91
CA ILE A 178 -12.55 -23.69 -8.89
C ILE A 178 -13.81 -24.40 -9.39
N LYS A 179 -13.87 -25.71 -9.20
CA LYS A 179 -15.04 -26.54 -9.61
C LYS A 179 -16.26 -26.23 -8.75
N THR A 180 -17.44 -26.35 -9.34
CA THR A 180 -18.71 -26.34 -8.60
C THR A 180 -18.70 -27.31 -7.43
N GLY A 181 -19.13 -26.85 -6.27
CA GLY A 181 -19.21 -27.63 -5.02
C GLY A 181 -17.94 -27.64 -4.19
N ASN A 182 -16.83 -27.11 -4.71
CA ASN A 182 -15.59 -26.99 -3.94
C ASN A 182 -15.56 -25.72 -3.12
N SER A 183 -14.91 -25.79 -1.96
CA SER A 183 -14.70 -24.66 -1.06
C SER A 183 -13.46 -23.85 -1.44
N PHE A 184 -13.49 -22.58 -1.05
CA PHE A 184 -12.35 -21.70 -1.13
C PHE A 184 -12.19 -20.90 0.18
N GLU A 185 -10.97 -20.43 0.42
CA GLU A 185 -10.63 -19.48 1.47
C GLU A 185 -9.74 -18.38 0.86
N ILE A 186 -10.02 -17.12 1.19
CA ILE A 186 -9.20 -15.98 0.81
C ILE A 186 -8.67 -15.30 2.05
N LYS A 187 -7.40 -14.95 2.01
CA LYS A 187 -6.74 -14.24 3.07
C LYS A 187 -6.04 -13.00 2.54
N ILE A 188 -6.13 -11.90 3.28
CA ILE A 188 -5.29 -10.73 3.07
C ILE A 188 -3.95 -11.03 3.74
N GLU A 189 -2.90 -11.24 2.97
CA GLU A 189 -1.55 -11.49 3.47
C GLU A 189 -0.81 -10.19 3.80
N ARG A 190 -1.16 -9.13 3.11
CA ARG A 190 -0.60 -7.81 3.34
C ARG A 190 -1.61 -6.71 3.02
N ASP A 191 -1.95 -5.91 4.03
CA ASP A 191 -2.73 -4.69 3.87
C ASP A 191 -1.93 -3.59 3.14
N PRO A 192 -2.60 -2.64 2.48
CA PRO A 192 -1.92 -1.44 2.00
C PRO A 192 -1.34 -0.67 3.18
N ALA A 193 -0.25 0.05 2.95
CA ALA A 193 0.30 0.92 3.99
C ALA A 193 -0.73 1.98 4.36
N ARG A 194 -1.10 2.09 5.63
CA ARG A 194 -2.03 3.10 6.17
C ARG A 194 -3.51 2.76 6.19
N GLN A 195 -3.91 1.60 5.69
CA GLN A 195 -5.30 1.16 5.73
C GLN A 195 -5.41 -0.23 6.33
N GLU A 196 -6.50 -0.48 7.01
CA GLU A 196 -6.95 -1.82 7.41
C GLU A 196 -8.06 -2.22 6.46
N CYS A 197 -7.88 -3.32 5.74
CA CYS A 197 -8.86 -3.81 4.80
C CYS A 197 -9.50 -5.11 5.29
N SER A 198 -10.72 -5.35 4.87
CA SER A 198 -11.47 -6.56 5.21
C SER A 198 -12.17 -7.10 3.98
N LEU A 199 -12.34 -8.41 3.92
CA LEU A 199 -13.15 -9.08 2.92
C LEU A 199 -14.60 -9.16 3.38
N GLU A 200 -15.56 -8.94 2.48
CA GLU A 200 -16.98 -9.17 2.76
C GLU A 200 -17.23 -10.64 3.12
N SER A 201 -16.52 -11.55 2.44
CA SER A 201 -16.46 -12.97 2.76
C SER A 201 -15.04 -13.49 2.53
N SER A 202 -14.50 -14.22 3.49
CA SER A 202 -13.17 -14.84 3.40
C SER A 202 -13.21 -16.30 2.98
N GLU A 203 -14.38 -16.91 2.95
CA GLU A 203 -14.56 -18.35 2.60
C GLU A 203 -15.91 -18.56 1.95
N GLY A 204 -16.02 -19.64 1.20
CA GLY A 204 -17.28 -20.00 0.54
C GLY A 204 -17.19 -21.33 -0.20
N VAL A 205 -18.29 -21.66 -0.87
CA VAL A 205 -18.40 -22.80 -1.78
C VAL A 205 -18.87 -22.30 -3.13
N ILE A 206 -18.18 -22.70 -4.20
CA ILE A 206 -18.56 -22.37 -5.55
C ILE A 206 -19.90 -23.03 -5.90
N ALA A 207 -20.89 -22.22 -6.23
CA ALA A 207 -22.17 -22.70 -6.73
C ALA A 207 -22.09 -22.99 -8.24
N ALA A 208 -22.70 -22.19 -9.07
CA ALA A 208 -22.69 -22.36 -10.54
C ALA A 208 -22.45 -21.01 -11.26
N GLU A 209 -21.67 -20.14 -10.62
CA GLU A 209 -21.38 -18.80 -11.12
C GLU A 209 -20.04 -18.29 -10.56
N ASP A 210 -19.44 -17.34 -11.23
CA ASP A 210 -18.27 -16.61 -10.75
C ASP A 210 -18.60 -15.84 -9.48
N VAL A 211 -17.63 -15.74 -8.57
CA VAL A 211 -17.80 -15.07 -7.28
C VAL A 211 -17.02 -13.77 -7.28
N ILE A 212 -17.69 -12.67 -6.95
CA ILE A 212 -17.05 -11.37 -6.72
C ILE A 212 -17.11 -11.06 -5.23
N ILE A 213 -15.96 -10.83 -4.61
CA ILE A 213 -15.84 -10.51 -3.19
C ILE A 213 -15.40 -9.06 -3.06
N GLN A 214 -16.19 -8.29 -2.31
CA GLN A 214 -15.86 -6.89 -2.01
C GLN A 214 -14.73 -6.83 -0.97
N VAL A 215 -13.75 -6.01 -1.27
CA VAL A 215 -12.68 -5.64 -0.34
C VAL A 215 -12.95 -4.24 0.17
N ASN A 216 -13.24 -4.13 1.45
CA ASN A 216 -13.56 -2.88 2.10
C ASN A 216 -12.35 -2.37 2.88
N CYS A 217 -11.76 -1.26 2.46
CA CYS A 217 -10.66 -0.62 3.13
C CYS A 217 -11.14 0.55 3.97
N LEU A 218 -10.83 0.55 5.26
CA LEU A 218 -11.15 1.67 6.12
C LEU A 218 -10.31 2.87 5.68
N GLN A 219 -10.99 3.99 5.43
CA GLN A 219 -10.30 5.24 5.15
C GLN A 219 -9.51 5.65 6.40
N ASP A 220 -8.23 5.90 6.25
CA ASP A 220 -7.45 6.56 7.29
C ASP A 220 -7.94 8.01 7.40
N GLU A 221 -8.62 8.33 8.49
CA GLU A 221 -9.19 9.66 8.74
C GLU A 221 -8.13 10.77 8.57
N SER A 222 -6.87 10.47 8.86
CA SER A 222 -5.76 11.40 8.72
C SER A 222 -5.17 11.49 7.31
N ALA A 223 -5.61 10.66 6.35
CA ALA A 223 -5.07 10.66 4.98
C ALA A 223 -5.21 12.04 4.32
N GLU A 224 -6.32 12.71 4.56
CA GLU A 224 -6.61 14.04 4.05
C GLU A 224 -5.58 15.09 4.51
N LEU A 225 -5.10 15.01 5.76
CA LEU A 225 -4.08 15.91 6.31
C LEU A 225 -2.70 15.75 5.66
N PHE A 226 -2.45 14.61 5.04
CA PHE A 226 -1.17 14.32 4.39
C PHE A 226 -1.27 14.22 2.87
N SER A 227 -2.38 14.72 2.31
CA SER A 227 -2.54 14.85 0.86
C SER A 227 -1.50 15.81 0.29
N LEU A 228 -0.76 15.36 -0.73
CA LEU A 228 0.28 16.15 -1.40
C LEU A 228 -0.29 17.07 -2.50
N ASN A 229 -1.57 16.93 -2.82
CA ASN A 229 -2.22 17.63 -3.93
C ASN A 229 -2.62 19.06 -3.59
N LYS A 230 -2.47 19.47 -2.33
CA LYS A 230 -2.89 20.78 -1.85
C LYS A 230 -1.92 21.37 -0.82
N MET A 231 -1.98 22.68 -0.65
CA MET A 231 -1.37 23.38 0.48
C MET A 231 -2.38 23.46 1.61
N HIS A 232 -2.12 22.72 2.70
CA HIS A 232 -2.99 22.77 3.89
C HIS A 232 -2.92 24.15 4.53
N LYS A 233 -4.03 24.61 5.11
CA LYS A 233 -4.10 25.91 5.78
C LYS A 233 -4.48 25.69 7.24
N ILE A 234 -3.64 26.18 8.12
CA ILE A 234 -3.80 26.08 9.57
C ILE A 234 -3.84 27.47 10.16
N ARG A 235 -4.83 27.74 10.98
CA ARG A 235 -4.89 28.94 11.82
C ARG A 235 -4.78 28.54 13.28
N LEU A 236 -3.87 29.18 13.98
CA LEU A 236 -3.66 29.04 15.41
C LEU A 236 -4.04 30.35 16.09
N THR A 237 -4.87 30.27 17.12
CA THR A 237 -5.30 31.45 17.89
C THR A 237 -4.85 31.29 19.34
N MET A 238 -4.00 32.19 19.81
CA MET A 238 -3.46 32.19 21.17
C MET A 238 -3.80 33.52 21.84
N THR A 239 -4.13 33.48 23.13
CA THR A 239 -4.26 34.73 23.89
C THR A 239 -2.93 35.41 24.06
N HIS A 240 -2.90 36.73 24.21
CA HIS A 240 -1.68 37.48 24.44
C HIS A 240 -0.96 37.02 25.71
N ASP A 241 -1.71 36.69 26.75
CA ASP A 241 -1.16 36.15 28.00
C ASP A 241 -0.45 34.80 27.78
N GLU A 242 -1.08 33.86 27.09
CA GLU A 242 -0.46 32.57 26.73
C GLU A 242 0.76 32.73 25.85
N TRP A 243 0.74 33.68 24.88
CA TRP A 243 1.90 33.98 24.06
C TRP A 243 3.06 34.49 24.89
N GLN A 244 2.79 35.42 25.82
CA GLN A 244 3.84 35.95 26.71
C GLN A 244 4.41 34.86 27.62
N ARG A 245 3.56 33.98 28.14
CA ARG A 245 3.99 32.81 28.94
C ARG A 245 4.85 31.87 28.12
N PHE A 246 4.47 31.60 26.87
CA PHE A 246 5.26 30.76 25.97
C PHE A 246 6.65 31.36 25.71
N VAL A 247 6.74 32.68 25.46
CA VAL A 247 8.01 33.38 25.31
C VAL A 247 8.86 33.29 26.58
N LEU A 248 8.23 33.50 27.75
CA LEU A 248 8.90 33.41 29.05
C LEU A 248 9.41 31.99 29.35
N ASP A 249 8.66 30.95 29.00
CA ASP A 249 9.11 29.57 29.16
C ASP A 249 10.34 29.26 28.30
N THR A 250 10.37 29.79 27.08
CA THR A 250 11.53 29.67 26.20
C THR A 250 12.74 30.41 26.75
N GLU A 251 12.56 31.56 27.38
CA GLU A 251 13.61 32.31 28.05
C GLU A 251 14.18 31.50 29.23
N ARG A 252 13.32 31.00 30.11
CA ARG A 252 13.72 30.21 31.27
C ARG A 252 14.45 28.93 30.89
N ALA A 253 14.04 28.29 29.81
CA ALA A 253 14.68 27.08 29.29
C ALA A 253 16.10 27.31 28.71
N ASN A 254 16.55 28.54 28.55
CA ASN A 254 17.91 28.84 28.10
C ASN A 254 18.96 28.75 29.20
N TYR A 255 18.58 28.56 30.47
CA TYR A 255 19.52 28.38 31.58
C TYR A 255 19.78 26.89 31.77
N LYS A 256 21.03 26.48 31.79
CA LYS A 256 21.41 25.09 31.99
C LYS A 256 21.85 24.78 33.41
N THR A 257 22.67 25.66 33.96
CA THR A 257 23.23 25.51 35.31
C THR A 257 23.15 26.81 36.07
N GLY A 258 22.87 26.73 37.35
CA GLY A 258 22.90 27.81 38.31
C GLY A 258 23.42 27.36 39.65
N ASP A 259 23.74 28.29 40.53
CA ASP A 259 24.05 27.98 41.92
C ASP A 259 22.77 28.03 42.79
N ALA A 260 22.90 27.58 44.04
CA ALA A 260 21.79 27.59 45.00
C ALA A 260 21.25 29.00 45.32
N ASN A 261 21.97 30.04 44.97
CA ASN A 261 21.56 31.44 45.09
C ASN A 261 20.88 31.96 43.82
N GLY A 262 20.83 31.12 42.77
CA GLY A 262 20.19 31.44 41.52
C GLY A 262 21.05 32.22 40.54
N ASN A 263 22.34 32.25 40.70
CA ASN A 263 23.22 32.86 39.72
C ASN A 263 23.41 31.83 38.56
N VAL A 264 23.24 32.29 37.35
CA VAL A 264 23.50 31.49 36.15
C VAL A 264 25.01 31.27 36.04
N THR A 265 25.43 30.01 36.06
CA THR A 265 26.84 29.63 35.93
C THR A 265 27.20 29.21 34.52
N GLU A 266 26.22 28.71 33.73
CA GLU A 266 26.40 28.32 32.33
C GLU A 266 25.10 28.48 31.54
N TRP A 267 25.17 29.07 30.35
CA TRP A 267 24.06 29.15 29.43
C TRP A 267 23.95 27.90 28.60
N ASN A 268 22.74 27.33 28.52
CA ASN A 268 22.45 26.24 27.61
C ASN A 268 21.60 26.75 26.42
N THR A 269 22.23 26.87 25.27
CA THR A 269 21.52 27.23 24.02
C THR A 269 20.67 26.11 23.44
N TRP A 270 20.73 24.92 24.06
CA TRP A 270 20.06 23.71 23.56
C TRP A 270 18.86 23.27 24.39
N THR A 271 18.64 23.87 25.56
CA THR A 271 17.46 23.53 26.38
C THR A 271 16.22 24.19 25.83
N HIS A 272 15.10 23.57 26.07
CA HIS A 272 13.77 24.02 25.64
C HIS A 272 12.76 23.71 26.72
N SER A 273 11.71 24.50 26.76
CA SER A 273 10.55 24.20 27.58
C SER A 273 9.88 22.91 27.09
N GLU A 274 9.58 21.99 28.00
CA GLU A 274 8.73 20.82 27.74
C GLU A 274 7.25 21.13 27.98
N VAL A 275 6.92 22.36 28.39
CA VAL A 275 5.57 22.79 28.71
C VAL A 275 4.74 23.00 27.44
N TYR A 276 3.53 22.46 27.46
CA TYR A 276 2.50 22.80 26.48
C TYR A 276 1.75 24.06 26.93
N ARG A 277 1.50 24.96 25.98
CA ARG A 277 0.66 26.15 26.15
C ARG A 277 -0.62 25.98 25.34
N GLN A 278 -1.70 26.65 25.79
CA GLN A 278 -3.00 26.52 25.14
C GLN A 278 -3.04 27.33 23.85
N VAL A 279 -3.56 26.71 22.79
CA VAL A 279 -3.86 27.36 21.51
C VAL A 279 -5.16 26.79 20.95
N ASP A 280 -5.96 27.61 20.30
CA ASP A 280 -7.07 27.14 19.48
C ASP A 280 -6.55 26.82 18.07
N PHE A 281 -6.97 25.68 17.55
CA PHE A 281 -6.57 25.16 16.25
C PHE A 281 -7.76 25.18 15.30
N GLU A 282 -7.56 25.70 14.09
CA GLU A 282 -8.50 25.64 12.99
C GLU A 282 -7.81 25.10 11.74
N TYR A 283 -8.48 24.14 11.09
CA TYR A 283 -8.10 23.62 9.77
C TYR A 283 -9.03 24.22 8.73
N LEU A 284 -8.47 24.80 7.67
CA LEU A 284 -9.20 25.61 6.71
C LEU A 284 -9.18 24.96 5.32
N ASP A 285 -10.27 25.14 4.56
CA ASP A 285 -10.30 24.83 3.13
C ASP A 285 -9.54 25.89 2.30
N GLU A 286 -9.50 25.69 0.98
CA GLU A 286 -8.85 26.62 0.05
C GLU A 286 -9.46 28.01 0.06
N SER A 287 -10.77 28.10 0.38
CA SER A 287 -11.54 29.35 0.48
C SER A 287 -11.49 29.99 1.88
N GLU A 288 -10.65 29.45 2.77
CA GLU A 288 -10.47 29.91 4.17
C GLU A 288 -11.68 29.65 5.09
N ASN A 289 -12.62 28.79 4.69
CA ASN A 289 -13.65 28.32 5.60
C ASN A 289 -13.09 27.31 6.58
N VAL A 290 -13.54 27.39 7.84
CA VAL A 290 -13.17 26.43 8.87
C VAL A 290 -13.87 25.10 8.61
N ILE A 291 -13.10 24.07 8.34
CA ILE A 291 -13.60 22.69 8.14
C ILE A 291 -13.27 21.76 9.30
N GLY A 292 -12.40 22.19 10.22
CA GLY A 292 -12.12 21.52 11.47
C GLY A 292 -11.66 22.48 12.53
N LYS A 293 -12.10 22.33 13.78
CA LYS A 293 -11.73 23.20 14.89
C LYS A 293 -11.59 22.42 16.20
N LEU A 294 -10.52 22.73 16.95
CA LEU A 294 -10.34 22.28 18.33
C LEU A 294 -9.86 23.46 19.18
N GLU A 295 -10.43 23.61 20.35
CA GLU A 295 -10.03 24.62 21.32
C GLU A 295 -9.09 24.01 22.36
N LYS A 296 -8.25 24.84 22.99
CA LYS A 296 -7.34 24.44 24.06
C LYS A 296 -6.45 23.25 23.66
N VAL A 297 -5.79 23.33 22.52
CA VAL A 297 -4.81 22.34 22.04
C VAL A 297 -3.46 22.65 22.65
N GLY A 298 -2.69 21.63 22.99
CA GLY A 298 -1.33 21.78 23.48
C GLY A 298 -0.38 22.26 22.38
N PHE A 299 0.25 23.40 22.58
CA PHE A 299 1.26 23.98 21.68
C PHE A 299 2.62 24.02 22.35
N LYS A 300 3.64 23.43 21.70
CA LYS A 300 5.01 23.37 22.24
C LYS A 300 6.06 23.55 21.16
N MET A 301 7.10 24.33 21.43
CA MET A 301 8.27 24.43 20.55
C MET A 301 9.00 23.11 20.40
N LYS A 302 9.43 22.79 19.19
CA LYS A 302 10.16 21.56 18.86
C LYS A 302 11.49 21.86 18.14
N GLY A 303 12.31 20.82 18.03
CA GLY A 303 13.61 20.85 17.36
C GLY A 303 14.77 20.90 18.34
N ASN A 304 15.98 20.65 17.88
CA ASN A 304 17.23 20.79 18.64
C ASN A 304 17.99 22.04 18.16
N SER A 305 18.71 21.92 17.07
CA SER A 305 19.51 23.02 16.50
C SER A 305 18.65 24.09 15.79
N SER A 306 17.39 23.79 15.48
CA SER A 306 16.45 24.71 14.85
C SER A 306 15.65 25.56 15.82
N ARG A 307 15.87 25.41 17.13
CA ARG A 307 15.21 26.24 18.13
C ARG A 307 15.73 27.66 18.06
N GLN A 308 14.81 28.59 18.12
CA GLN A 308 15.09 30.01 18.07
C GLN A 308 14.19 30.72 19.07
N TRP A 309 14.62 31.91 19.49
CA TRP A 309 13.76 32.80 20.24
C TRP A 309 12.44 33.04 19.47
N PRO A 310 11.28 32.92 20.11
CA PRO A 310 9.99 32.93 19.42
C PRO A 310 9.58 34.26 18.84
N GLU A 311 10.34 35.34 19.17
CA GLU A 311 10.09 36.68 18.68
C GLU A 311 11.27 37.23 17.90
N GLU A 312 10.98 38.09 16.94
CA GLU A 312 11.94 38.86 16.15
C GLU A 312 11.59 40.33 16.25
N TYR A 313 12.57 41.17 16.57
CA TYR A 313 12.30 42.56 16.86
C TYR A 313 12.61 43.51 15.72
N ASN A 314 13.41 43.10 14.76
CA ASN A 314 13.80 43.91 13.63
C ASN A 314 13.42 43.28 12.30
N ASP A 315 13.13 44.09 11.30
CA ASP A 315 12.98 43.67 9.92
C ASP A 315 14.35 43.40 9.26
N GLU A 316 14.34 42.96 8.00
CA GLU A 316 15.55 42.68 7.20
C GLU A 316 16.48 43.89 7.04
N ASN A 317 15.96 45.10 7.21
CA ASN A 317 16.71 46.35 7.11
C ASN A 317 17.17 46.85 8.50
N GLY A 318 16.89 46.10 9.56
CA GLY A 318 17.25 46.50 10.93
C GLY A 318 16.28 47.45 11.60
N ASN A 319 15.13 47.77 10.99
CA ASN A 319 14.13 48.62 11.60
C ASN A 319 13.32 47.86 12.64
N TRP A 320 12.91 48.52 13.70
CA TRP A 320 12.07 47.96 14.75
C TRP A 320 10.70 47.52 14.19
N ASN A 321 10.46 46.22 14.15
CA ASN A 321 9.24 45.61 13.68
C ASN A 321 9.01 44.29 14.39
N PRO A 322 8.63 44.30 15.65
CA PRO A 322 8.45 43.10 16.46
C PRO A 322 7.34 42.24 15.88
N ARG A 323 7.63 40.93 15.82
CA ARG A 323 6.74 39.89 15.27
C ARG A 323 7.10 38.53 15.80
N PRO A 324 6.16 37.57 15.81
CA PRO A 324 6.48 36.14 15.99
C PRO A 324 7.48 35.69 14.94
N ARG A 325 8.48 34.93 15.37
CA ARG A 325 9.47 34.28 14.49
C ARG A 325 8.99 32.91 14.08
N ARG A 326 9.48 32.40 12.96
CA ARG A 326 9.27 31.02 12.55
C ARG A 326 10.15 30.09 13.38
N PHE A 327 9.52 29.04 13.94
CA PHE A 327 10.19 27.94 14.66
C PHE A 327 9.37 26.66 14.49
N SER A 328 10.00 25.53 14.69
CA SER A 328 9.29 24.24 14.66
C SER A 328 8.49 24.05 15.95
N PHE A 329 7.27 23.53 15.84
CA PHE A 329 6.38 23.30 16.97
C PHE A 329 5.57 21.99 16.80
N SER A 330 4.99 21.52 17.89
CA SER A 330 4.00 20.43 17.85
C SER A 330 2.68 20.91 18.42
N LEU A 331 1.62 20.35 17.85
CA LEU A 331 0.27 20.38 18.41
C LEU A 331 -0.04 19.04 19.02
N LYS A 332 -0.54 19.01 20.26
CA LYS A 332 -1.01 17.84 20.97
C LYS A 332 -2.49 18.03 21.27
N PHE A 333 -3.33 17.24 20.64
CA PHE A 333 -4.78 17.41 20.68
C PHE A 333 -5.39 16.89 21.97
N ASP A 334 -4.77 15.87 22.57
CA ASP A 334 -5.16 15.23 23.82
C ASP A 334 -4.48 15.81 25.07
N GLU A 335 -3.89 17.02 24.97
CA GLU A 335 -3.23 17.65 26.10
C GLU A 335 -4.21 18.09 27.17
N LYS A 336 -4.11 17.52 28.36
CA LYS A 336 -4.99 17.82 29.50
C LYS A 336 -4.50 18.97 30.37
N PHE A 337 -3.24 19.36 30.23
CA PHE A 337 -2.58 20.38 31.05
C PHE A 337 -2.56 20.02 32.58
N ASP A 338 -2.68 18.75 32.89
CA ASP A 338 -2.73 18.20 34.24
C ASP A 338 -1.35 17.81 34.80
N GLU A 339 -0.35 17.73 33.93
CA GLU A 339 0.99 17.35 34.30
C GLU A 339 1.74 18.50 34.96
N ASP A 340 2.33 18.22 36.11
CA ASP A 340 3.22 19.12 36.84
C ASP A 340 4.64 19.07 36.18
N GLU A 341 4.70 19.31 34.87
CA GLU A 341 5.94 19.34 34.13
C GLU A 341 6.77 20.56 34.53
N GLY A 342 7.46 20.46 35.67
CA GLY A 342 8.43 21.44 36.06
C GLY A 342 9.63 21.45 35.10
N VAL A 343 9.86 22.53 34.39
CA VAL A 343 11.12 22.73 33.67
C VAL A 343 12.15 23.28 34.67
N TYR A 344 13.09 22.44 35.05
CA TYR A 344 14.23 22.87 35.80
C TYR A 344 15.33 23.32 34.86
N SER A 345 15.50 24.64 34.73
CA SER A 345 16.51 25.20 33.86
C SER A 345 17.87 25.37 34.54
N CYS A 346 17.93 25.26 35.87
CA CYS A 346 19.16 25.33 36.63
C CYS A 346 19.37 24.02 37.40
N ILE A 347 20.42 23.30 37.04
CA ILE A 347 20.86 22.08 37.70
C ILE A 347 22.24 22.34 38.32
N ASP A 348 22.44 21.85 39.50
CA ASP A 348 23.77 21.87 40.15
C ASP A 348 24.71 20.80 39.55
N SER A 349 25.92 20.73 40.05
CA SER A 349 26.91 19.75 39.60
C SER A 349 26.54 18.30 39.90
N SER A 350 25.50 18.03 40.72
CA SER A 350 24.97 16.71 41.02
C SER A 350 23.78 16.34 40.14
N GLY A 351 23.31 17.26 39.29
CA GLY A 351 22.14 17.06 38.43
C GLY A 351 20.80 17.36 39.11
N GLU A 352 20.84 17.94 40.31
CA GLU A 352 19.65 18.33 41.06
C GLU A 352 19.28 19.80 40.81
N PRO A 353 18.00 20.18 40.98
CA PRO A 353 17.58 21.58 40.86
C PRO A 353 18.33 22.50 41.77
N ALA A 354 19.07 23.43 41.20
CA ALA A 354 19.93 24.37 41.97
C ALA A 354 19.17 25.59 42.49
N ALA A 355 17.94 25.81 42.06
CA ALA A 355 17.15 26.98 42.39
C ALA A 355 15.93 26.64 43.26
N VAL A 356 15.55 27.56 44.11
CA VAL A 356 14.34 27.49 44.94
C VAL A 356 13.14 28.05 44.20
N GLU A 357 11.94 27.69 44.64
CA GLU A 357 10.66 28.18 44.11
C GLU A 357 10.65 29.70 44.01
N GLY A 358 10.23 30.20 42.82
CA GLY A 358 10.21 31.62 42.51
C GLY A 358 11.51 32.18 41.94
N HIS A 359 12.56 31.34 41.82
CA HIS A 359 13.78 31.75 41.16
C HIS A 359 13.63 31.76 39.63
N PRO A 360 14.27 32.70 38.86
CA PRO A 360 14.18 32.72 37.41
C PRO A 360 14.57 31.43 36.70
N CYS A 361 15.48 30.66 37.28
CA CYS A 361 15.88 29.35 36.78
C CYS A 361 14.87 28.23 37.06
N TRP A 362 13.91 28.48 37.92
CA TRP A 362 12.94 27.48 38.32
C TRP A 362 11.58 27.85 37.80
N SER A 363 11.12 27.06 36.88
CA SER A 363 9.80 27.20 36.27
C SER A 363 8.97 25.97 36.61
N ARG A 364 8.00 26.12 37.47
CA ARG A 364 6.84 25.21 37.55
C ARG A 364 5.79 25.68 36.56
N VAL A 365 6.11 25.51 35.31
CA VAL A 365 5.22 25.93 34.26
C VAL A 365 4.28 24.76 34.00
N GLY A 366 3.02 24.98 34.00
CA GLY A 366 1.97 23.98 33.94
C GLY A 366 0.95 24.17 35.08
N LYS A 367 1.40 24.48 36.32
CA LYS A 367 0.50 24.75 37.45
C LYS A 367 -0.37 26.01 37.32
N ASP A 368 -0.06 26.87 36.38
CA ASP A 368 -0.82 28.08 36.09
C ASP A 368 -1.80 27.91 34.92
N LEU A 369 -1.89 26.71 34.35
CA LEU A 369 -2.87 26.35 33.34
C LEU A 369 -4.06 25.67 34.00
N GLU A 370 -5.24 25.97 33.51
CA GLU A 370 -6.46 25.28 33.86
C GLU A 370 -6.42 23.87 33.25
N GLU A 371 -6.61 22.85 34.07
CA GLU A 371 -6.73 21.48 33.60
C GLU A 371 -7.95 21.34 32.66
N VAL A 372 -7.79 20.56 31.60
CA VAL A 372 -8.79 20.31 30.58
C VAL A 372 -9.00 18.80 30.43
N PRO A 373 -9.66 18.14 31.41
CA PRO A 373 -9.83 16.69 31.40
C PRO A 373 -10.59 16.17 30.17
N GLU A 374 -11.46 16.99 29.59
CA GLU A 374 -12.20 16.66 28.36
C GLU A 374 -11.32 16.46 27.12
N ASN A 375 -10.04 16.83 27.19
CA ASN A 375 -9.11 16.56 26.11
C ASN A 375 -8.56 15.11 26.14
N ASP A 376 -8.86 14.32 27.18
CA ASP A 376 -8.41 12.93 27.25
C ASP A 376 -8.85 12.13 26.01
N ASP A 377 -7.89 11.43 25.42
CA ASP A 377 -8.07 10.66 24.17
C ASP A 377 -8.65 11.47 22.97
N ARG A 378 -8.51 12.80 23.00
CA ARG A 378 -9.01 13.67 21.92
C ARG A 378 -8.07 13.61 20.71
N GLU A 379 -8.68 13.37 19.56
CA GLU A 379 -7.98 13.29 18.28
C GLU A 379 -8.46 14.34 17.28
N PHE A 380 -7.62 14.65 16.33
CA PHE A 380 -8.00 15.37 15.12
C PHE A 380 -7.75 14.50 13.91
N MET A 381 -8.81 14.07 13.24
CA MET A 381 -8.73 13.13 12.12
C MET A 381 -7.85 11.91 12.45
N GLY A 382 -8.12 11.26 13.60
CA GLY A 382 -7.41 10.06 14.03
C GLY A 382 -5.97 10.27 14.51
N LEU A 383 -5.54 11.50 14.77
CA LEU A 383 -4.22 11.83 15.27
C LEU A 383 -4.28 12.50 16.64
N GLU A 384 -3.50 12.00 17.60
CA GLU A 384 -3.28 12.64 18.90
C GLU A 384 -2.36 13.87 18.80
N LYS A 385 -1.45 13.86 17.82
CA LYS A 385 -0.37 14.87 17.72
C LYS A 385 0.13 15.07 16.30
N ILE A 386 0.46 16.31 15.94
CA ILE A 386 1.12 16.67 14.69
C ILE A 386 2.35 17.55 14.96
N PHE A 387 3.38 17.35 14.16
CA PHE A 387 4.59 18.16 14.21
C PHE A 387 4.69 19.09 13.00
N PHE A 388 4.96 20.37 13.25
CA PHE A 388 5.19 21.39 12.22
C PHE A 388 6.66 21.77 12.22
N ARG A 389 7.36 21.42 11.15
CA ARG A 389 8.78 21.67 11.00
C ARG A 389 9.02 22.92 10.16
N TYR A 390 9.70 23.89 10.76
CA TYR A 390 10.34 24.95 10.01
C TYR A 390 11.69 24.45 9.50
N ASN A 391 11.77 24.21 8.21
CA ASN A 391 12.96 23.64 7.60
C ASN A 391 13.93 24.75 7.16
N ARG A 392 14.70 25.26 8.14
CA ARG A 392 15.66 26.34 7.90
C ARG A 392 16.74 25.96 6.88
N ASP A 393 17.15 24.70 6.87
CA ASP A 393 18.30 24.20 6.11
C ASP A 393 17.90 23.62 4.73
N ASP A 394 16.61 23.57 4.43
CA ASP A 394 16.06 23.22 3.12
C ASP A 394 14.99 24.24 2.69
N PRO A 395 15.39 25.36 2.06
CA PRO A 395 14.43 26.37 1.61
C PRO A 395 13.41 25.88 0.58
N SER A 396 13.68 24.74 -0.06
CA SER A 396 12.73 24.12 -1.00
C SER A 396 11.59 23.39 -0.31
N TYR A 397 11.76 22.97 0.96
CA TYR A 397 10.85 22.12 1.71
C TYR A 397 10.57 20.76 1.04
N GLN A 398 11.43 20.30 0.11
CA GLN A 398 11.16 19.12 -0.70
C GLN A 398 11.97 17.88 -0.28
N ARG A 399 13.16 18.05 0.30
CA ARG A 399 14.07 16.91 0.55
C ARG A 399 13.46 15.87 1.47
N GLU A 400 12.90 16.31 2.60
CA GLU A 400 12.28 15.41 3.58
C GLU A 400 11.02 14.79 3.00
N LEU A 401 10.15 15.59 2.38
CA LEU A 401 8.93 15.12 1.74
C LEU A 401 9.22 14.03 0.70
N LEU A 402 10.14 14.29 -0.24
CA LEU A 402 10.52 13.33 -1.27
C LEU A 402 11.16 12.06 -0.69
N ALA A 403 12.01 12.20 0.33
CA ALA A 403 12.63 11.05 0.98
C ALA A 403 11.59 10.16 1.66
N HIS A 404 10.64 10.75 2.39
CA HIS A 404 9.57 10.03 3.05
C HIS A 404 8.61 9.37 2.04
N ASP A 405 8.25 10.09 0.98
CA ASP A 405 7.35 9.57 -0.05
C ASP A 405 7.96 8.37 -0.79
N ILE A 406 9.22 8.51 -1.26
CA ILE A 406 9.94 7.43 -1.93
C ILE A 406 10.09 6.20 -1.01
N LEU A 407 10.50 6.39 0.24
CA LEU A 407 10.71 5.27 1.16
C LEU A 407 9.38 4.61 1.55
N ASN A 408 8.32 5.39 1.77
CA ASN A 408 6.98 4.85 2.00
C ASN A 408 6.48 4.04 0.79
N SER A 409 6.74 4.51 -0.44
CA SER A 409 6.30 3.81 -1.66
C SER A 409 6.95 2.43 -1.85
N ILE A 410 8.13 2.20 -1.28
CA ILE A 410 8.79 0.90 -1.28
C ILE A 410 8.56 0.09 0.02
N GLY A 411 7.59 0.53 0.86
CA GLY A 411 7.14 -0.21 2.03
C GLY A 411 7.95 0.03 3.31
N VAL A 412 8.83 1.03 3.35
CA VAL A 412 9.51 1.41 4.60
C VAL A 412 8.56 2.24 5.47
N PRO A 413 8.25 1.82 6.71
CA PRO A 413 7.38 2.58 7.61
C PRO A 413 8.00 3.91 8.01
N LEU A 414 7.51 5.01 7.46
CA LEU A 414 7.95 6.36 7.80
C LEU A 414 6.75 7.28 8.03
N SER A 415 6.97 8.36 8.76
CA SER A 415 6.00 9.43 8.95
C SER A 415 5.57 10.01 7.61
N ARG A 416 4.29 10.31 7.47
CA ARG A 416 3.80 11.10 6.34
C ARG A 416 4.21 12.54 6.51
N VAL A 417 4.43 13.23 5.40
CA VAL A 417 4.81 14.63 5.35
C VAL A 417 3.96 15.35 4.32
N ALA A 418 3.41 16.49 4.69
CA ALA A 418 2.71 17.39 3.78
C ALA A 418 3.11 18.84 4.04
N HIS A 419 2.68 19.77 3.19
CA HIS A 419 2.93 21.19 3.39
C HIS A 419 1.71 21.90 3.98
N ALA A 420 1.94 22.74 4.99
CA ALA A 420 0.91 23.59 5.56
C ALA A 420 1.36 25.05 5.61
N ASN A 421 0.50 25.96 5.22
CA ASN A 421 0.65 27.38 5.52
C ASN A 421 0.02 27.66 6.87
N VAL A 422 0.78 28.24 7.79
CA VAL A 422 0.36 28.48 9.17
C VAL A 422 0.17 29.97 9.41
N GLU A 423 -1.00 30.34 9.88
CA GLU A 423 -1.33 31.66 10.40
C GLU A 423 -1.37 31.61 11.94
N LEU A 424 -0.73 32.53 12.61
CA LEU A 424 -0.83 32.72 14.06
C LEU A 424 -1.56 34.00 14.36
N GLN A 425 -2.65 33.90 15.11
CA GLN A 425 -3.40 35.04 15.64
C GLN A 425 -3.12 35.19 17.13
N ILE A 426 -2.76 36.41 17.57
CA ILE A 426 -2.65 36.74 18.98
C ILE A 426 -3.82 37.67 19.31
N VAL A 427 -4.65 37.25 20.25
CA VAL A 427 -5.90 37.91 20.61
C VAL A 427 -5.89 38.34 22.07
N GLY A 428 -6.74 39.31 22.44
CA GLY A 428 -6.87 39.83 23.79
C GLY A 428 -7.06 41.33 23.83
N GLU A 429 -6.88 41.89 25.03
CA GLU A 429 -6.91 43.33 25.24
C GLU A 429 -5.48 43.92 25.24
N GLY A 430 -5.35 45.19 24.86
CA GLY A 430 -4.07 45.88 24.84
C GLY A 430 -3.38 45.87 23.50
N ASP A 431 -2.05 45.81 23.54
CA ASP A 431 -1.20 45.85 22.35
C ASP A 431 -0.06 44.84 22.42
N TYR A 432 0.43 44.47 21.25
CA TYR A 432 1.64 43.67 21.04
C TYR A 432 2.72 44.60 20.50
N PHE A 433 3.63 45.05 21.36
CA PHE A 433 4.68 46.04 21.05
C PHE A 433 4.16 47.31 20.34
N GLY A 434 3.04 47.87 20.83
CA GLY A 434 2.41 49.05 20.27
C GLY A 434 1.49 48.82 19.09
N LYS A 435 1.25 47.58 18.69
CA LYS A 435 0.26 47.19 17.68
C LYS A 435 -1.02 46.73 18.40
N PRO A 436 -2.18 47.39 18.19
CA PRO A 436 -3.42 46.95 18.85
C PRO A 436 -3.77 45.49 18.55
N LEU A 437 -4.24 44.74 19.55
CA LEU A 437 -4.76 43.43 19.39
C LEU A 437 -6.21 43.46 18.86
N PRO A 438 -6.68 42.45 18.07
CA PRO A 438 -5.93 41.24 17.66
C PRO A 438 -4.95 41.51 16.51
N ILE A 439 -3.90 40.73 16.46
CA ILE A 439 -2.94 40.73 15.35
C ILE A 439 -2.87 39.34 14.71
N SER A 440 -2.62 39.30 13.41
CA SER A 440 -2.44 38.06 12.66
C SER A 440 -1.12 38.09 11.91
N TYR A 441 -0.41 36.97 11.97
CA TYR A 441 0.87 36.75 11.30
C TYR A 441 0.81 35.50 10.44
N ASN A 442 1.07 35.67 9.15
CA ASN A 442 1.35 34.54 8.30
C ASN A 442 2.76 34.02 8.63
N MET A 443 2.83 32.91 9.36
CA MET A 443 4.07 32.23 9.69
C MET A 443 4.69 31.54 8.47
N GLY A 444 3.94 31.43 7.37
CA GLY A 444 4.36 30.84 6.09
C GLY A 444 4.31 29.32 6.08
N VAL A 445 5.05 28.72 5.13
CA VAL A 445 5.01 27.28 4.88
C VAL A 445 5.82 26.51 5.90
N PHE A 446 5.23 25.43 6.40
CA PHE A 446 5.84 24.40 7.25
C PHE A 446 5.69 23.03 6.60
N GLN A 447 6.57 22.10 6.94
CA GLN A 447 6.31 20.69 6.77
C GLN A 447 5.48 20.22 7.95
N MET A 448 4.28 19.73 7.66
CA MET A 448 3.43 19.03 8.60
C MET A 448 3.83 17.56 8.59
N VAL A 449 4.34 17.06 9.71
CA VAL A 449 4.95 15.73 9.83
C VAL A 449 4.15 14.91 10.82
N GLU A 450 3.78 13.72 10.40
CA GLU A 450 3.12 12.76 11.25
C GLU A 450 4.03 12.38 12.44
N GLN A 451 3.46 12.36 13.63
CA GLN A 451 4.19 11.93 14.82
C GLN A 451 4.28 10.39 14.83
N VAL A 452 5.46 9.87 15.14
CA VAL A 452 5.63 8.43 15.41
C VAL A 452 5.18 8.16 16.84
N ASP A 453 3.95 7.69 16.99
CA ASP A 453 3.23 7.41 18.23
C ASP A 453 2.26 6.23 18.06
N LYS A 454 1.27 6.07 18.94
CA LYS A 454 0.30 4.96 18.88
C LYS A 454 -0.46 4.88 17.53
N PRO A 455 -1.05 5.97 16.99
CA PRO A 455 -1.73 5.92 15.70
C PRO A 455 -0.83 5.44 14.56
N PHE A 456 0.42 5.94 14.51
CA PHE A 456 1.42 5.48 13.54
C PHE A 456 1.72 3.99 13.69
N LEU A 457 1.96 3.52 14.93
CA LEU A 457 2.28 2.12 15.18
C LEU A 457 1.12 1.20 14.83
N LYS A 458 -0.11 1.58 15.20
CA LYS A 458 -1.31 0.82 14.90
C LYS A 458 -1.48 0.60 13.39
N ARG A 459 -1.23 1.63 12.61
CA ARG A 459 -1.36 1.61 11.15
C ARG A 459 -0.33 0.72 10.45
N PHE A 460 0.93 0.73 10.91
CA PHE A 460 1.99 -0.05 10.28
C PHE A 460 2.20 -1.44 10.87
N PHE A 461 1.88 -1.62 12.16
CA PHE A 461 2.28 -2.80 12.93
C PHE A 461 1.13 -3.44 13.72
N GLY A 462 -0.10 -2.94 13.59
CA GLY A 462 -1.24 -3.43 14.35
C GLY A 462 -1.29 -2.90 15.79
N LYS A 463 -2.21 -3.47 16.60
CA LYS A 463 -2.53 -2.93 17.94
C LYS A 463 -1.51 -3.21 19.04
N ASN A 464 -0.58 -4.14 18.82
CA ASN A 464 0.33 -4.63 19.87
C ASN A 464 1.77 -4.29 19.52
N GLY A 465 2.39 -3.35 20.23
CA GLY A 465 3.80 -3.01 20.04
C GLY A 465 4.28 -1.93 20.98
N PHE A 466 5.57 -1.92 21.24
CA PHE A 466 6.24 -0.87 22.03
C PHE A 466 7.08 0.00 21.11
N LEU A 467 7.01 1.32 21.33
CA LEU A 467 7.86 2.27 20.64
C LEU A 467 9.07 2.61 21.52
N PHE A 468 10.26 2.26 21.04
CA PHE A 468 11.51 2.70 21.64
C PHE A 468 12.06 3.87 20.84
N LYS A 469 12.19 5.03 21.48
CA LYS A 469 12.81 6.23 20.87
C LYS A 469 14.23 6.37 21.40
N ILE A 470 15.20 6.33 20.51
CA ILE A 470 16.62 6.51 20.86
C ILE A 470 16.96 7.99 20.69
N GLY A 471 17.52 8.60 21.74
CA GLY A 471 18.00 9.97 21.66
C GLY A 471 19.25 10.08 20.78
N GLY A 472 19.41 11.22 20.10
CA GLY A 472 20.53 11.43 19.18
C GLY A 472 21.94 11.31 19.82
N GLY A 473 22.04 11.36 21.17
CA GLY A 473 23.29 11.14 21.91
C GLY A 473 23.67 9.66 22.01
N ASP A 474 22.69 8.77 21.97
CA ASP A 474 22.92 7.34 22.19
C ASP A 474 23.58 6.64 20.99
N LEU A 475 23.37 7.20 19.78
CA LEU A 475 24.00 6.70 18.56
C LEU A 475 25.43 7.24 18.33
N ALA A 476 25.77 8.38 18.93
CA ALA A 476 27.06 9.05 18.71
C ALA A 476 28.16 8.59 19.69
N GLY A 477 27.80 7.91 20.77
CA GLY A 477 28.73 7.60 21.87
C GLY A 477 29.19 6.15 22.01
N SER A 478 28.60 5.18 21.31
CA SER A 478 28.97 3.79 21.45
C SER A 478 29.69 3.28 20.19
N THR A 479 30.96 2.98 20.36
CA THR A 479 31.79 2.28 19.35
C THR A 479 31.43 0.78 19.24
N GLU A 480 30.42 0.31 19.96
CA GLU A 480 30.02 -1.10 20.05
C GLU A 480 28.62 -1.42 19.55
N ILE A 481 27.91 -0.49 18.93
CA ILE A 481 26.60 -0.81 18.34
C ILE A 481 26.81 -1.65 17.09
N ASN A 482 26.43 -2.91 17.17
CA ASN A 482 26.35 -3.79 16.02
C ASN A 482 25.45 -3.13 14.96
N PRO A 483 25.93 -2.86 13.73
CA PRO A 483 25.14 -2.19 12.69
C PRO A 483 23.81 -2.87 12.36
N LEU A 484 23.66 -4.15 12.69
CA LEU A 484 22.42 -4.90 12.55
C LEU A 484 21.38 -4.54 13.63
N CYS A 485 21.80 -4.05 14.82
CA CYS A 485 20.86 -3.57 15.83
C CYS A 485 20.20 -2.24 15.44
N VAL A 486 20.88 -1.40 14.67
CA VAL A 486 20.36 -0.09 14.27
C VAL A 486 19.17 -0.18 13.32
N PHE A 487 19.07 -1.27 12.55
CA PHE A 487 17.99 -1.45 11.57
C PHE A 487 16.91 -2.45 11.98
N TYR A 488 17.20 -3.37 12.89
CA TYR A 488 16.26 -4.43 13.26
C TYR A 488 15.71 -4.35 14.70
N ASP A 489 16.50 -3.94 15.69
CA ASP A 489 16.08 -3.95 17.08
C ASP A 489 15.39 -2.65 17.56
N CYS A 490 15.54 -1.55 16.85
CA CYS A 490 14.87 -0.28 17.21
C CYS A 490 13.42 -0.18 16.72
N LEU A 491 12.99 -1.11 15.88
CA LEU A 491 11.61 -1.24 15.38
C LEU A 491 11.00 -2.60 15.71
N LEU A 492 11.72 -3.45 16.44
CA LEU A 492 11.26 -4.80 16.74
C LEU A 492 10.36 -4.84 17.95
N TYR A 493 9.22 -5.35 17.72
CA TYR A 493 8.26 -5.91 18.64
C TYR A 493 8.91 -6.81 19.68
N THR A 494 8.81 -6.44 20.91
CA THR A 494 8.88 -7.40 21.99
C THR A 494 7.47 -7.65 22.51
N SER A 495 7.17 -8.89 22.85
CA SER A 495 5.89 -9.37 23.32
C SER A 495 5.16 -8.44 24.29
N PRO A 496 3.81 -8.47 24.34
CA PRO A 496 3.02 -7.60 25.20
C PRO A 496 3.44 -7.70 26.66
N SER A 497 3.41 -6.55 27.30
CA SER A 497 3.64 -6.46 28.76
C SER A 497 2.61 -7.30 29.51
N PRO A 498 3.00 -8.07 30.53
CA PRO A 498 2.04 -8.81 31.35
C PRO A 498 1.21 -7.93 32.30
N ARG A 499 1.04 -6.66 32.00
CA ARG A 499 0.33 -5.71 32.86
C ARG A 499 -0.73 -4.92 32.11
N ASP A 500 -1.60 -5.63 31.39
CA ASP A 500 -2.90 -5.09 31.00
C ASP A 500 -3.93 -6.23 31.01
#